data_a78ca3aebcf26fcf0c687118cea1d5bd
#
_entry.id   a78ca3aebcf26fcf0c687118cea1d5bd
#
_cell.length_a   1.000
_cell.length_b   1.000
_cell.length_c   1.000
_cell.angle_alpha   90.00
_cell.angle_beta   90.00
_cell.angle_gamma   90.00
#
_symmetry.space_group_name_H-M   'P 1'
#
loop_
_entity.id
_entity.type
_entity.pdbx_description
1 polymer ?
#
loop_
_entity_poly.entity_id
_entity_poly.type
_entity_poly.pdbx_seq_one_letter_code
_entity_poly.pdbx_strand_id
1 'polypeptide(L)'
;MRILFMGTPDWAVPTLEALVDSDHEVCAVLTQPDRPAGRKKRMQASAVKQWAEDHELMVHTPENAGSPQTLELLKNIEADLYLVCAYGQILPQSVLDLPKKGCFNLHFSKLPKWRGASPVQAAILAGDSTTGVCLQRMVLKLDAGPVSYT
;
A
#
# COMPACT_ATOMS: atom_id res chain seq x y z
N MET A 1 -1.88 -14.84 9.78
CA MET A 1 -2.81 -13.68 9.82
C MET A 1 -3.36 -13.46 8.43
N ARG A 2 -4.58 -12.97 8.33
CA ARG A 2 -5.18 -12.51 7.07
C ARG A 2 -4.76 -11.06 6.80
N ILE A 3 -4.01 -10.83 5.75
CA ILE A 3 -3.46 -9.52 5.39
C ILE A 3 -4.09 -9.04 4.08
N LEU A 4 -4.63 -7.83 4.10
CA LEU A 4 -4.98 -7.08 2.91
C LEU A 4 -3.77 -6.24 2.49
N PHE A 5 -3.27 -6.46 1.28
CA PHE A 5 -2.19 -5.66 0.72
C PHE A 5 -2.75 -4.50 -0.11
N MET A 6 -2.19 -3.32 0.03
CA MET A 6 -2.53 -2.13 -0.77
C MET A 6 -1.27 -1.56 -1.41
N GLY A 7 -1.15 -1.67 -2.73
CA GLY A 7 0.01 -1.19 -3.47
C GLY A 7 -0.29 -0.95 -4.94
N THR A 8 0.59 -0.24 -5.65
CA THR A 8 0.34 0.11 -7.05
C THR A 8 1.57 -0.05 -7.95
N PRO A 9 2.74 0.60 -7.69
CA PRO A 9 3.88 0.57 -8.59
C PRO A 9 4.64 -0.77 -8.54
N ASP A 10 5.52 -0.94 -9.51
CA ASP A 10 6.39 -2.11 -9.67
C ASP A 10 7.26 -2.39 -8.44
N TRP A 11 7.81 -1.34 -7.82
CA TRP A 11 8.62 -1.48 -6.62
C TRP A 11 7.84 -1.85 -5.34
N ALA A 12 6.49 -1.91 -5.39
CA ALA A 12 5.67 -2.49 -4.33
C ALA A 12 5.51 -4.02 -4.48
N VAL A 13 5.75 -4.56 -5.67
CA VAL A 13 5.62 -5.99 -5.97
C VAL A 13 6.51 -6.87 -5.08
N PRO A 14 7.79 -6.57 -4.83
CA PRO A 14 8.62 -7.41 -3.96
C PRO A 14 8.08 -7.54 -2.53
N THR A 15 7.35 -6.54 -2.04
CA THR A 15 6.69 -6.63 -0.72
C THR A 15 5.50 -7.59 -0.75
N LEU A 16 4.71 -7.57 -1.82
CA LEU A 16 3.60 -8.49 -2.01
C LEU A 16 4.10 -9.95 -2.16
N GLU A 17 5.14 -10.15 -2.96
CA GLU A 17 5.82 -11.43 -3.13
C GLU A 17 6.30 -11.99 -1.79
N ALA A 18 7.02 -11.20 -1.01
CA ALA A 18 7.49 -11.61 0.32
C ALA A 18 6.34 -11.95 1.29
N LEU A 19 5.18 -11.31 1.15
CA LEU A 19 3.99 -11.66 1.94
C LEU A 19 3.39 -13.00 1.50
N VAL A 20 3.32 -13.26 0.20
CA VAL A 20 2.81 -14.52 -0.35
C VAL A 20 3.70 -15.69 0.05
N ASP A 21 5.02 -15.49 0.09
CA ASP A 21 5.99 -16.51 0.51
C ASP A 21 6.05 -16.71 2.03
N SER A 22 5.34 -15.90 2.81
CA SER A 22 5.33 -15.99 4.26
C SER A 22 4.26 -16.92 4.82
N ASP A 23 4.26 -17.19 6.13
CA ASP A 23 3.20 -17.92 6.85
C ASP A 23 1.87 -17.13 6.97
N HIS A 24 1.72 -16.04 6.26
CA HIS A 24 0.54 -15.19 6.29
C HIS A 24 -0.33 -15.41 5.05
N GLU A 25 -1.63 -15.23 5.19
CA GLU A 25 -2.58 -15.28 4.08
C GLU A 25 -2.75 -13.87 3.50
N VAL A 26 -2.40 -13.67 2.24
CA VAL A 26 -2.82 -12.47 1.49
C VAL A 26 -4.26 -12.69 1.03
N CYS A 27 -5.21 -12.17 1.82
CA CYS A 27 -6.63 -12.42 1.58
C CYS A 27 -7.24 -11.57 0.46
N ALA A 28 -6.63 -10.44 0.13
CA ALA A 28 -6.95 -9.62 -1.04
C ALA A 28 -5.85 -8.59 -1.32
N VAL A 29 -5.85 -8.06 -2.53
CA VAL A 29 -4.97 -6.98 -2.99
C VAL A 29 -5.82 -5.81 -3.47
N LEU A 30 -5.57 -4.61 -2.93
CA LEU A 30 -6.11 -3.37 -3.47
C LEU A 30 -5.02 -2.61 -4.23
N THR A 31 -5.36 -2.14 -5.41
CA THR A 31 -4.47 -1.33 -6.24
C THR A 31 -5.25 -0.24 -6.97
N GLN A 32 -4.55 0.72 -7.58
CA GLN A 32 -5.18 1.76 -8.38
C GLN A 32 -5.89 1.15 -9.61
N PRO A 33 -7.03 1.72 -10.02
CA PRO A 33 -7.67 1.36 -11.28
C PRO A 33 -6.74 1.53 -12.47
N ASP A 34 -7.03 0.81 -13.55
CA ASP A 34 -6.31 0.94 -14.81
C ASP A 34 -6.37 2.40 -15.29
N ARG A 35 -5.23 2.93 -15.70
CA ARG A 35 -5.11 4.32 -16.15
C ARG A 35 -4.50 4.38 -17.55
N PRO A 36 -4.89 5.39 -18.37
CA PRO A 36 -4.26 5.61 -19.65
C PRO A 36 -2.76 5.90 -19.49
N ALA A 37 -1.90 5.11 -20.12
CA ALA A 37 -0.45 5.25 -20.06
C ALA A 37 0.19 5.28 -21.44
N GLY A 38 1.39 5.87 -21.53
CA GLY A 38 2.16 6.00 -22.75
C GLY A 38 1.59 6.99 -23.77
N ARG A 39 2.29 7.16 -24.89
CA ARG A 39 1.90 8.11 -25.98
C ARG A 39 0.52 7.79 -26.57
N LYS A 40 0.12 6.52 -26.61
CA LYS A 40 -1.15 6.06 -27.21
C LYS A 40 -2.30 6.02 -26.20
N LYS A 41 -2.11 6.47 -24.96
CA LYS A 41 -3.13 6.48 -23.89
C LYS A 41 -3.88 5.16 -23.76
N ARG A 42 -3.20 4.03 -23.92
CA ARG A 42 -3.80 2.71 -23.71
C ARG A 42 -4.03 2.51 -22.21
N MET A 43 -5.19 1.92 -21.85
CA MET A 43 -5.45 1.50 -20.48
C MET A 43 -4.39 0.49 -20.06
N GLN A 44 -3.73 0.75 -18.94
CA GLN A 44 -2.68 -0.07 -18.39
C GLN A 44 -3.00 -0.41 -16.94
N ALA A 45 -2.95 -1.69 -16.64
CA ALA A 45 -3.04 -2.19 -15.28
C ALA A 45 -1.78 -1.80 -14.48
N SER A 46 -1.93 -1.63 -13.17
CA SER A 46 -0.78 -1.44 -12.29
C SER A 46 0.10 -2.69 -12.27
N ALA A 47 1.39 -2.53 -11.96
CA ALA A 47 2.30 -3.67 -11.81
C ALA A 47 1.84 -4.64 -10.72
N VAL A 48 1.33 -4.11 -9.61
CA VAL A 48 0.76 -4.91 -8.52
C VAL A 48 -0.46 -5.70 -8.99
N LYS A 49 -1.37 -5.09 -9.81
CA LYS A 49 -2.52 -5.80 -10.37
C LYS A 49 -2.07 -6.98 -11.23
N GLN A 50 -1.17 -6.73 -12.19
CA GLN A 50 -0.67 -7.76 -13.10
C GLN A 50 -0.05 -8.93 -12.32
N TRP A 51 0.85 -8.63 -11.39
CA TRP A 51 1.52 -9.65 -10.60
C TRP A 51 0.52 -10.45 -9.73
N ALA A 52 -0.44 -9.78 -9.10
CA ALA A 52 -1.44 -10.42 -8.25
C ALA A 52 -2.40 -11.31 -9.04
N GLU A 53 -2.83 -10.89 -10.25
CA GLU A 53 -3.67 -11.69 -11.15
C GLU A 53 -2.90 -12.92 -11.66
N ASP A 54 -1.62 -12.80 -12.01
CA ASP A 54 -0.75 -13.90 -12.43
C ASP A 54 -0.54 -14.95 -11.31
N HIS A 55 -0.73 -14.55 -10.04
CA HIS A 55 -0.62 -15.41 -8.86
C HIS A 55 -2.00 -15.79 -8.26
N GLU A 56 -3.08 -15.63 -9.03
CA GLU A 56 -4.45 -16.02 -8.66
C GLU A 56 -4.95 -15.36 -7.36
N LEU A 57 -4.40 -14.21 -6.98
CA LEU A 57 -4.86 -13.44 -5.83
C LEU A 57 -6.13 -12.65 -6.14
N MET A 58 -6.98 -12.46 -5.14
CA MET A 58 -8.17 -11.61 -5.26
C MET A 58 -7.76 -10.14 -5.37
N VAL A 59 -8.07 -9.49 -6.51
CA VAL A 59 -7.70 -8.10 -6.79
C VAL A 59 -8.93 -7.20 -6.84
N HIS A 60 -8.83 -6.04 -6.20
CA HIS A 60 -9.84 -4.97 -6.26
C HIS A 60 -9.19 -3.64 -6.63
N THR A 61 -9.89 -2.86 -7.45
CA THR A 61 -9.39 -1.57 -7.98
C THR A 61 -10.38 -0.44 -7.74
N PRO A 62 -10.68 -0.10 -6.46
CA PRO A 62 -11.66 0.93 -6.16
C PRO A 62 -11.15 2.32 -6.59
N GLU A 63 -12.03 3.13 -7.21
CA GLU A 63 -11.74 4.53 -7.55
C GLU A 63 -11.56 5.40 -6.30
N ASN A 64 -12.20 5.05 -5.20
CA ASN A 64 -12.12 5.77 -3.93
C ASN A 64 -12.12 4.77 -2.76
N ALA A 65 -11.01 4.70 -2.04
CA ALA A 65 -10.83 3.81 -0.90
C ALA A 65 -11.83 4.08 0.25
N GLY A 66 -12.34 5.30 0.37
CA GLY A 66 -13.31 5.70 1.40
C GLY A 66 -14.77 5.68 0.95
N SER A 67 -15.08 5.22 -0.25
CA SER A 67 -16.47 5.14 -0.70
C SER A 67 -17.29 4.13 0.12
N PRO A 68 -18.62 4.31 0.26
CA PRO A 68 -19.46 3.33 0.96
C PRO A 68 -19.33 1.92 0.42
N GLN A 69 -19.23 1.77 -0.90
CA GLN A 69 -19.07 0.47 -1.57
C GLN A 69 -17.71 -0.18 -1.21
N THR A 70 -16.63 0.61 -1.19
CA THR A 70 -15.31 0.11 -0.80
C THR A 70 -15.27 -0.26 0.68
N LEU A 71 -15.90 0.52 1.55
CA LEU A 71 -15.98 0.21 2.98
C LEU A 71 -16.75 -1.10 3.23
N GLU A 72 -17.82 -1.34 2.50
CA GLU A 72 -18.56 -2.61 2.57
C GLU A 72 -17.72 -3.78 2.09
N LEU A 73 -17.04 -3.62 0.95
CA LEU A 73 -16.08 -4.61 0.43
C LEU A 73 -15.01 -4.95 1.48
N LEU A 74 -14.36 -3.94 2.07
CA LEU A 74 -13.30 -4.11 3.05
C LEU A 74 -13.79 -4.83 4.32
N LYS A 75 -15.01 -4.55 4.76
CA LYS A 75 -15.63 -5.26 5.90
C LYS A 75 -15.84 -6.75 5.58
N ASN A 76 -16.27 -7.06 4.36
CA ASN A 76 -16.55 -8.46 3.94
C ASN A 76 -15.26 -9.28 3.73
N ILE A 77 -14.12 -8.64 3.45
CA ILE A 77 -12.81 -9.31 3.34
C ILE A 77 -12.32 -9.81 4.70
N GLU A 78 -12.70 -9.15 5.80
CA GLU A 78 -12.36 -9.52 7.18
C GLU A 78 -10.84 -9.73 7.40
N ALA A 79 -10.01 -8.83 6.87
CA ALA A 79 -8.58 -8.88 7.10
C ALA A 79 -8.20 -8.45 8.54
N ASP A 80 -7.21 -9.12 9.11
CA ASP A 80 -6.69 -8.78 10.43
C ASP A 80 -5.87 -7.49 10.42
N LEU A 81 -5.14 -7.26 9.32
CA LEU A 81 -4.18 -6.17 9.15
C LEU A 81 -4.20 -5.68 7.70
N TYR A 82 -4.04 -4.37 7.52
CA TYR A 82 -3.79 -3.78 6.20
C TYR A 82 -2.32 -3.38 6.09
N LEU A 83 -1.64 -3.86 5.05
CA LEU A 83 -0.29 -3.44 4.72
C LEU A 83 -0.30 -2.59 3.45
N VAL A 84 0.16 -1.36 3.59
CA VAL A 84 0.20 -0.36 2.53
C VAL A 84 1.64 -0.19 2.04
N CYS A 85 1.82 -0.22 0.73
CA CYS A 85 3.10 0.07 0.08
C CYS A 85 2.82 0.87 -1.20
N ALA A 86 2.90 2.20 -1.13
CA ALA A 86 2.64 3.10 -2.25
C ALA A 86 1.31 2.86 -2.96
N TYR A 87 0.22 2.80 -2.23
CA TYR A 87 -1.11 2.57 -2.78
C TYR A 87 -1.61 3.72 -3.68
N GLY A 88 -1.29 4.96 -3.32
CA GLY A 88 -1.63 6.15 -4.11
C GLY A 88 -3.00 6.76 -3.80
N GLN A 89 -3.67 6.34 -2.74
CA GLN A 89 -4.87 7.00 -2.21
C GLN A 89 -4.71 7.30 -0.72
N ILE A 90 -5.33 8.39 -0.28
CA ILE A 90 -5.45 8.70 1.15
C ILE A 90 -6.51 7.78 1.76
N LEU A 91 -6.18 7.13 2.87
CA LEU A 91 -7.10 6.29 3.61
C LEU A 91 -7.78 7.13 4.71
N PRO A 92 -9.12 7.28 4.66
CA PRO A 92 -9.86 7.97 5.71
C PRO A 92 -9.90 7.15 7.00
N GLN A 93 -10.25 7.78 8.13
CA GLN A 93 -10.33 7.10 9.43
C GLN A 93 -11.24 5.87 9.40
N SER A 94 -12.35 5.93 8.65
CA SER A 94 -13.27 4.80 8.48
C SER A 94 -12.64 3.54 7.85
N VAL A 95 -11.56 3.69 7.06
CA VAL A 95 -10.77 2.57 6.54
C VAL A 95 -9.72 2.14 7.54
N LEU A 96 -9.03 3.11 8.19
CA LEU A 96 -7.96 2.83 9.15
C LEU A 96 -8.45 2.04 10.37
N ASP A 97 -9.72 2.20 10.74
CA ASP A 97 -10.33 1.56 11.92
C ASP A 97 -10.88 0.14 11.62
N LEU A 98 -10.92 -0.30 10.37
CA LEU A 98 -11.50 -1.60 10.01
C LEU A 98 -10.68 -2.79 10.49
N PRO A 99 -9.36 -2.86 10.24
CA PRO A 99 -8.60 -4.05 10.62
C PRO A 99 -8.27 -4.06 12.12
N LYS A 100 -8.53 -5.20 12.78
CA LYS A 100 -8.33 -5.36 14.24
C LYS A 100 -6.91 -5.06 14.70
N LYS A 101 -5.91 -5.36 13.85
CA LYS A 101 -4.48 -5.12 14.14
C LYS A 101 -3.98 -3.78 13.62
N GLY A 102 -4.82 -3.05 12.86
CA GLY A 102 -4.52 -1.73 12.31
C GLY A 102 -3.95 -1.75 10.91
N CYS A 103 -3.71 -0.54 10.41
CA CYS A 103 -3.08 -0.30 9.11
C CYS A 103 -1.61 0.05 9.29
N PHE A 104 -0.76 -0.52 8.47
CA PHE A 104 0.68 -0.24 8.47
C PHE A 104 1.13 0.18 7.08
N ASN A 105 2.09 1.09 7.02
CA ASN A 105 2.67 1.55 5.78
C ASN A 105 4.18 1.31 5.75
N LEU A 106 4.66 0.76 4.65
CA LEU A 106 6.08 0.76 4.34
C LEU A 106 6.46 2.11 3.73
N HIS A 107 7.18 2.91 4.52
CA HIS A 107 7.65 4.23 4.12
C HIS A 107 9.14 4.21 3.82
N PHE A 108 9.53 4.68 2.66
CA PHE A 108 10.91 4.54 2.13
C PHE A 108 11.82 5.67 2.60
N SER A 109 11.85 5.90 3.93
CA SER A 109 12.82 6.75 4.60
C SER A 109 13.02 6.32 6.05
N LYS A 110 14.06 6.85 6.69
CA LYS A 110 14.23 6.79 8.15
C LYS A 110 13.38 7.87 8.80
N LEU A 111 12.10 7.58 9.07
CA LEU A 111 11.19 8.51 9.72
C LEU A 111 11.77 9.03 11.06
N PRO A 112 11.53 10.29 11.42
CA PRO A 112 10.60 11.27 10.82
C PRO A 112 11.15 12.03 9.61
N LYS A 113 12.33 11.68 9.09
CA LYS A 113 12.93 12.34 7.93
C LYS A 113 12.20 11.93 6.66
N TRP A 114 11.99 12.87 5.76
CA TRP A 114 11.39 12.66 4.44
C TRP A 114 9.96 12.09 4.48
N ARG A 115 9.11 12.62 5.38
CA ARG A 115 7.66 12.38 5.31
C ARG A 115 7.10 12.83 3.96
N GLY A 116 6.03 12.18 3.49
CA GLY A 116 5.35 12.54 2.26
C GLY A 116 5.56 11.56 1.10
N ALA A 117 5.12 11.95 -0.09
CA ALA A 117 4.95 11.03 -1.23
C ALA A 117 6.26 10.64 -1.95
N SER A 118 7.38 11.35 -1.71
CA SER A 118 8.61 11.16 -2.49
C SER A 118 9.86 11.08 -1.61
N PRO A 119 9.91 10.18 -0.62
CA PRO A 119 11.00 10.12 0.36
C PRO A 119 12.35 9.74 -0.27
N VAL A 120 12.36 8.83 -1.24
CA VAL A 120 13.59 8.38 -1.93
C VAL A 120 14.21 9.54 -2.72
N GLN A 121 13.41 10.24 -3.52
CA GLN A 121 13.87 11.39 -4.30
C GLN A 121 14.36 12.51 -3.38
N ALA A 122 13.67 12.75 -2.27
CA ALA A 122 14.08 13.76 -1.29
C ALA A 122 15.43 13.42 -0.66
N ALA A 123 15.67 12.18 -0.29
CA ALA A 123 16.96 11.72 0.26
C ALA A 123 18.10 11.89 -0.76
N ILE A 124 17.88 11.54 -2.03
CA ILE A 124 18.87 11.68 -3.11
C ILE A 124 19.18 13.16 -3.34
N LEU A 125 18.18 14.00 -3.48
CA LEU A 125 18.35 15.45 -3.71
C LEU A 125 19.06 16.15 -2.55
N ALA A 126 18.86 15.67 -1.34
CA ALA A 126 19.55 16.18 -0.16
C ALA A 126 20.98 15.68 0.00
N GLY A 127 21.43 14.75 -0.84
CA GLY A 127 22.76 14.16 -0.76
C GLY A 127 22.94 13.21 0.44
N ASP A 128 21.84 12.61 0.93
CA ASP A 128 21.91 11.65 2.02
C ASP A 128 22.74 10.42 1.59
N SER A 129 23.76 10.09 2.37
CA SER A 129 24.60 8.91 2.12
C SER A 129 23.90 7.59 2.46
N THR A 130 22.84 7.63 3.28
CA THR A 130 22.05 6.48 3.67
C THR A 130 20.58 6.86 3.83
N THR A 131 19.69 5.97 3.44
CA THR A 131 18.26 6.04 3.76
C THR A 131 17.80 4.70 4.34
N GLY A 132 16.51 4.47 4.46
CA GLY A 132 15.98 3.22 4.99
C GLY A 132 14.51 3.04 4.63
N VAL A 133 13.92 1.98 5.15
CA VAL A 133 12.49 1.70 5.05
C VAL A 133 11.94 1.54 6.46
N CYS A 134 10.88 2.24 6.77
CA CYS A 134 10.17 2.12 8.04
C CYS A 134 8.83 1.45 7.87
N LEU A 135 8.51 0.50 8.73
CA LEU A 135 7.16 0.04 8.95
C LEU A 135 6.53 0.92 10.02
N GLN A 136 5.55 1.74 9.65
CA GLN A 136 4.85 2.62 10.57
C GLN A 136 3.37 2.28 10.66
N ARG A 137 2.78 2.42 11.83
CA ARG A 137 1.33 2.36 12.00
C ARG A 137 0.72 3.64 11.40
N MET A 138 -0.27 3.48 10.55
CA MET A 138 -0.92 4.61 9.92
C MET A 138 -1.86 5.34 10.88
N VAL A 139 -1.86 6.66 10.76
CA VAL A 139 -2.80 7.59 11.40
C VAL A 139 -3.26 8.60 10.34
N LEU A 140 -4.30 9.38 10.64
CA LEU A 140 -4.85 10.36 9.69
C LEU A 140 -3.82 11.38 9.21
N LYS A 141 -2.90 11.79 10.09
CA LYS A 141 -1.81 12.69 9.72
C LYS A 141 -0.74 11.91 8.94
N LEU A 142 -0.46 12.36 7.73
CA LEU A 142 0.47 11.71 6.81
C LEU A 142 1.84 11.45 7.46
N ASP A 143 2.29 10.22 7.42
CA ASP A 143 3.57 9.70 7.90
C ASP A 143 3.97 10.18 9.31
N ALA A 144 2.97 10.34 10.18
CA ALA A 144 3.15 10.80 11.56
C ALA A 144 2.87 9.72 12.61
N GLY A 145 2.51 8.52 12.19
CA GLY A 145 2.25 7.41 13.11
C GLY A 145 3.53 6.85 13.73
N PRO A 146 3.40 6.06 14.80
CA PRO A 146 4.53 5.43 15.45
C PRO A 146 5.22 4.43 14.50
N VAL A 147 6.55 4.47 14.50
CA VAL A 147 7.38 3.53 13.75
C VAL A 147 7.51 2.25 14.55
N SER A 148 7.19 1.14 13.92
CA SER A 148 7.26 -0.19 14.53
C SER A 148 8.59 -0.89 14.24
N TYR A 149 9.20 -0.58 13.08
CA TYR A 149 10.46 -1.14 12.62
C TYR A 149 11.14 -0.22 11.61
N THR A 150 12.49 -0.22 11.60
CA THR A 150 13.32 0.52 10.62
C THR A 150 14.46 -0.34 10.16
#